data_761279a3c4e5d58c9f158bb3cc14bae8
#
_entry.id   761279a3c4e5d58c9f158bb3cc14bae8
#
_cell.length_a   1.000
_cell.length_b   1.000
_cell.length_c   1.000
_cell.angle_alpha   90.00
_cell.angle_beta   90.00
_cell.angle_gamma   90.00
#
_symmetry.space_group_name_H-M   'P 1'
#
loop_
_entity.id
_entity.type
_entity.pdbx_description
1 polymer ?
#
loop_
_entity_poly.entity_id
_entity_poly.type
_entity_poly.pdbx_seq_one_letter_code
_entity_poly.pdbx_strand_id
1 'polypeptide(L)'
;MFRIIKKADIILFICLILIGGALSYLAFSGSSTGDLVVVKVNGEVYGKYSLTKDRTITINRDGHMNKITIKGGKVQVSKSNCKNQVCVKQGSISTTHQNIVCIPNRVVVSIEGKGGEYDVISQ
;
A
#
# COMPACT_ATOMS: atom_id res chain seq x y z
N MET A 1 4.01 -41.47 -25.70
CA MET A 1 3.54 -40.49 -24.71
C MET A 1 2.55 -39.51 -25.30
N PHE A 2 2.86 -38.91 -26.44
CA PHE A 2 1.95 -37.95 -27.07
C PHE A 2 0.66 -38.55 -27.58
N ARG A 3 0.64 -39.88 -27.80
CA ARG A 3 -0.56 -40.55 -28.25
C ARG A 3 -1.64 -40.65 -27.20
N ILE A 4 -1.28 -40.42 -25.94
CA ILE A 4 -2.22 -40.50 -24.84
C ILE A 4 -3.01 -39.17 -24.72
N ILE A 5 -2.46 -38.08 -25.27
CA ILE A 5 -3.07 -36.78 -25.21
C ILE A 5 -4.20 -36.72 -26.24
N LYS A 6 -5.41 -36.59 -25.73
CA LYS A 6 -6.60 -36.45 -26.54
C LYS A 6 -6.96 -34.98 -26.69
N LYS A 7 -7.83 -34.69 -27.64
CA LYS A 7 -8.32 -33.32 -27.83
C LYS A 7 -8.92 -32.75 -26.55
N ALA A 8 -9.58 -33.61 -25.77
CA ALA A 8 -10.15 -33.20 -24.50
C ALA A 8 -9.08 -32.74 -23.52
N ASP A 9 -7.93 -33.37 -23.50
CA ASP A 9 -6.83 -33.01 -22.62
C ASP A 9 -6.25 -31.66 -23.02
N ILE A 10 -6.16 -31.40 -24.30
CA ILE A 10 -5.67 -30.11 -24.82
C ILE A 10 -6.65 -29.00 -24.44
N ILE A 11 -7.93 -29.23 -24.60
CA ILE A 11 -8.97 -28.27 -24.23
C ILE A 11 -8.92 -27.98 -22.73
N LEU A 12 -8.79 -29.04 -21.93
CA LEU A 12 -8.69 -28.89 -20.48
C LEU A 12 -7.47 -28.04 -20.09
N PHE A 13 -6.33 -28.33 -20.73
CA PHE A 13 -5.10 -27.60 -20.45
C PHE A 13 -5.24 -26.11 -20.81
N ILE A 14 -5.83 -25.82 -21.96
CA ILE A 14 -6.09 -24.45 -22.38
C ILE A 14 -7.04 -23.75 -21.41
N CYS A 15 -8.10 -24.44 -20.98
CA CYS A 15 -9.03 -23.88 -20.02
C CYS A 15 -8.35 -23.55 -18.69
N LEU A 16 -7.47 -24.42 -18.20
CA LEU A 16 -6.73 -24.16 -16.97
C LEU A 16 -5.82 -22.95 -17.09
N ILE A 17 -5.16 -22.82 -18.23
CA ILE A 17 -4.30 -21.66 -18.48
C ILE A 17 -5.12 -20.37 -18.51
N LEU A 18 -6.26 -20.39 -19.18
CA LEU A 18 -7.14 -19.23 -19.27
C LEU A 18 -7.70 -18.85 -17.92
N ILE A 19 -8.14 -19.82 -17.13
CA ILE A 19 -8.66 -19.58 -15.79
C ILE A 19 -7.57 -19.04 -14.90
N GLY A 20 -6.39 -19.64 -14.89
CA GLY A 20 -5.27 -19.18 -14.11
C GLY A 20 -4.83 -17.79 -14.49
N GLY A 21 -4.79 -17.50 -15.78
CA GLY A 21 -4.45 -16.17 -16.27
C GLY A 21 -5.48 -15.13 -15.88
N ALA A 22 -6.76 -15.48 -15.97
CA ALA A 22 -7.85 -14.59 -15.58
C ALA A 22 -7.81 -14.28 -14.08
N LEU A 23 -7.60 -15.30 -13.26
CA LEU A 23 -7.50 -15.13 -11.82
C LEU A 23 -6.30 -14.27 -11.43
N SER A 24 -5.17 -14.49 -12.08
CA SER A 24 -3.98 -13.68 -11.86
C SER A 24 -4.22 -12.21 -12.24
N TYR A 25 -4.87 -12.00 -13.35
CA TYR A 25 -5.20 -10.66 -13.81
C TYR A 25 -6.10 -9.94 -12.79
N LEU A 26 -7.12 -10.63 -12.31
CA LEU A 26 -8.03 -10.06 -11.33
C LEU A 26 -7.33 -9.76 -10.02
N ALA A 27 -6.41 -10.62 -9.61
CA ALA A 27 -5.62 -10.39 -8.40
C ALA A 27 -4.75 -9.16 -8.53
N PHE A 28 -4.11 -8.97 -9.68
CA PHE A 28 -3.31 -7.77 -9.93
C PHE A 28 -4.15 -6.52 -10.04
N SER A 29 -5.32 -6.64 -10.65
CA SER A 29 -6.22 -5.49 -10.79
C SER A 29 -6.78 -5.02 -9.46
N GLY A 30 -6.74 -5.89 -8.46
CA GLY A 30 -7.21 -5.55 -7.12
C GLY A 30 -6.34 -4.54 -6.41
N SER A 31 -5.07 -4.40 -6.79
CA SER A 31 -4.23 -3.37 -6.19
C SER A 31 -4.42 -2.06 -6.95
N SER A 32 -5.38 -1.32 -6.51
CA SER A 32 -5.69 -0.02 -7.08
C SER A 32 -4.95 1.07 -6.30
N THR A 33 -4.90 2.26 -6.90
CA THR A 33 -4.44 3.46 -6.21
C THR A 33 -5.31 3.68 -4.99
N GLY A 34 -4.70 3.90 -3.85
CA GLY A 34 -5.43 4.16 -2.62
C GLY A 34 -5.98 5.57 -2.59
N ASP A 35 -6.97 5.78 -1.75
CA ASP A 35 -7.59 7.09 -1.58
C ASP A 35 -7.33 7.69 -0.20
N LEU A 36 -6.89 6.87 0.75
CA LEU A 36 -6.77 7.28 2.13
C LEU A 36 -5.36 7.00 2.66
N VAL A 37 -4.80 8.01 3.32
CA VAL A 37 -3.51 7.89 3.99
C VAL A 37 -3.77 7.74 5.48
N VAL A 38 -3.31 6.64 6.05
CA VAL A 38 -3.44 6.40 7.48
C VAL A 38 -2.06 6.55 8.11
N VAL A 39 -1.96 7.44 9.08
CA VAL A 39 -0.72 7.68 9.81
C VAL A 39 -0.87 7.11 11.20
N LYS A 40 0.03 6.21 11.57
CA LYS A 40 0.06 5.62 12.89
C LYS A 40 1.36 6.01 13.59
N VAL A 41 1.24 6.32 14.87
CA VAL A 41 2.38 6.65 15.72
C VAL A 41 2.31 5.75 16.96
N ASN A 42 3.35 5.00 17.22
CA ASN A 42 3.39 4.03 18.33
C ASN A 42 2.23 3.04 18.30
N GLY A 43 1.81 2.63 17.10
CA GLY A 43 0.73 1.67 16.95
C GLY A 43 -0.66 2.27 17.03
N GLU A 44 -0.78 3.54 17.31
CA GLU A 44 -2.07 4.23 17.39
C GLU A 44 -2.29 5.10 16.17
N VAL A 45 -3.53 5.19 15.71
CA VAL A 45 -3.87 6.03 14.57
C VAL A 45 -3.72 7.50 14.97
N TYR A 46 -2.77 8.17 14.36
CA TYR A 46 -2.58 9.60 14.55
C TYR A 46 -3.61 10.39 13.77
N GLY A 47 -3.88 9.98 12.53
CA GLY A 47 -4.85 10.63 11.68
C GLY A 47 -5.04 9.90 10.37
N LYS A 48 -6.11 10.26 9.70
CA LYS A 48 -6.43 9.76 8.36
C LYS A 48 -6.60 10.97 7.44
N TYR A 49 -6.00 10.91 6.28
CA TYR A 49 -5.97 12.04 5.35
C TYR A 49 -6.31 11.56 3.95
N SER A 50 -6.86 12.47 3.15
CA SER A 50 -7.18 12.15 1.77
C SER A 50 -5.93 12.20 0.90
N LEU A 51 -5.69 11.14 0.15
CA LEU A 51 -4.56 11.08 -0.78
C LEU A 51 -4.76 12.01 -1.97
N THR A 52 -5.99 12.41 -2.23
CA THR A 52 -6.32 13.28 -3.37
C THR A 52 -6.12 14.75 -3.09
N LYS A 53 -5.91 15.11 -1.83
CA LYS A 53 -5.69 16.51 -1.45
C LYS A 53 -4.26 16.72 -1.01
N ASP A 54 -3.60 17.69 -1.60
CA ASP A 54 -2.24 18.05 -1.21
C ASP A 54 -2.23 18.56 0.21
N ARG A 55 -1.33 18.02 1.02
CA ARG A 55 -1.26 18.39 2.43
C ARG A 55 0.10 18.04 3.00
N THR A 56 0.51 18.80 4.00
CA THR A 56 1.72 18.52 4.77
C THR A 56 1.34 18.33 6.23
N ILE A 57 1.77 17.22 6.79
CA ILE A 57 1.50 16.87 8.18
C ILE A 57 2.83 16.78 8.91
N THR A 58 2.97 17.52 10.00
CA THR A 58 4.18 17.43 10.82
C THR A 58 3.82 16.74 12.12
N ILE A 59 4.52 15.64 12.40
CA ILE A 59 4.36 14.90 13.63
C ILE A 59 5.59 15.18 14.49
N ASN A 60 5.37 15.72 15.66
CA ASN A 60 6.45 16.03 16.59
C ASN A 60 6.09 15.46 17.95
N ARG A 61 6.78 14.40 18.34
CA ARG A 61 6.50 13.67 19.58
C ARG A 61 7.79 13.19 20.21
N ASP A 62 7.97 13.51 21.48
CA ASP A 62 9.11 13.02 22.29
C ASP A 62 10.46 13.29 21.61
N GLY A 63 10.59 14.45 20.98
CA GLY A 63 11.81 14.82 20.28
C GLY A 63 11.96 14.20 18.91
N HIS A 64 11.01 13.39 18.48
CA HIS A 64 11.00 12.80 17.15
C HIS A 64 10.12 13.60 16.21
N MET A 65 10.67 13.97 15.08
CA MET A 65 9.95 14.77 14.09
C MET A 65 9.89 14.04 12.75
N ASN A 66 8.69 13.98 12.20
CA ASN A 66 8.46 13.45 10.87
C ASN A 66 7.54 14.39 10.11
N LYS A 67 7.95 14.74 8.91
CA LYS A 67 7.14 15.57 8.04
C LYS A 67 6.64 14.72 6.87
N ILE A 68 5.33 14.60 6.79
CA ILE A 68 4.67 13.79 5.78
C ILE A 68 4.04 14.73 4.76
N THR A 69 4.34 14.53 3.48
CA THR A 69 3.82 15.36 2.42
C THR A 69 2.96 14.53 1.48
N ILE A 70 1.73 14.96 1.26
CA ILE A 70 0.83 14.38 0.29
C ILE A 70 0.75 15.33 -0.89
N LYS A 71 1.14 14.87 -2.06
CA LYS A 71 1.14 15.70 -3.26
C LYS A 71 0.97 14.86 -4.51
N GLY A 72 0.08 15.30 -5.38
CA GLY A 72 -0.13 14.64 -6.67
C GLY A 72 -0.60 13.20 -6.57
N GLY A 73 -1.40 12.87 -5.56
CA GLY A 73 -1.87 11.51 -5.35
C GLY A 73 -0.83 10.57 -4.76
N LYS A 74 0.24 11.12 -4.20
CA LYS A 74 1.32 10.34 -3.59
C LYS A 74 1.64 10.90 -2.22
N VAL A 75 2.10 10.02 -1.33
CA VAL A 75 2.51 10.42 0.01
C VAL A 75 3.94 9.98 0.25
N GLN A 76 4.70 10.82 0.94
CA GLN A 76 6.07 10.53 1.30
C GLN A 76 6.41 11.17 2.64
N VAL A 77 7.41 10.62 3.31
CA VAL A 77 8.02 11.29 4.45
C VAL A 77 9.11 12.17 3.87
N SER A 78 8.84 13.46 3.81
CA SER A 78 9.74 14.42 3.18
C SER A 78 10.89 14.84 4.10
N LYS A 79 10.69 14.70 5.42
CA LYS A 79 11.70 15.07 6.39
C LYS A 79 11.52 14.27 7.67
N SER A 80 12.63 13.90 8.29
CA SER A 80 12.62 13.16 9.53
C SER A 80 13.93 13.40 10.26
N ASN A 81 13.90 13.32 11.58
CA ASN A 81 15.13 13.40 12.37
C ASN A 81 15.68 12.03 12.76
N CYS A 82 15.17 10.95 12.21
CA CYS A 82 15.73 9.65 12.49
C CYS A 82 17.12 9.49 11.86
N LYS A 83 17.98 8.71 12.51
CA LYS A 83 19.37 8.59 12.08
C LYS A 83 19.53 7.98 10.71
N ASN A 84 18.75 6.96 10.41
CA ASN A 84 18.91 6.20 9.18
C ASN A 84 18.27 6.87 7.97
N GLN A 85 17.29 7.75 8.18
CA GLN A 85 16.55 8.41 7.11
C GLN A 85 15.91 7.42 6.14
N VAL A 86 15.65 6.19 6.58
CA VAL A 86 15.10 5.14 5.72
C VAL A 86 13.72 5.51 5.21
N CYS A 87 12.88 6.08 6.09
CA CYS A 87 11.54 6.49 5.70
C CYS A 87 11.57 7.59 4.63
N VAL A 88 12.53 8.50 4.71
CA VAL A 88 12.71 9.54 3.68
C VAL A 88 13.21 8.92 2.39
N LYS A 89 14.13 7.98 2.49
CA LYS A 89 14.72 7.32 1.33
C LYS A 89 13.76 6.39 0.60
N GLN A 90 12.73 5.92 1.27
CA GLN A 90 11.73 5.06 0.64
C GLN A 90 10.97 5.77 -0.49
N GLY A 91 10.93 7.09 -0.47
CA GLY A 91 10.27 7.85 -1.49
C GLY A 91 8.76 7.85 -1.33
N SER A 92 8.06 8.16 -2.40
CA SER A 92 6.61 8.29 -2.36
C SER A 92 5.91 6.97 -2.64
N ILE A 93 4.74 6.80 -2.03
CA ILE A 93 3.88 5.64 -2.22
C ILE A 93 2.48 6.12 -2.61
N SER A 94 1.75 5.28 -3.32
CA SER A 94 0.41 5.65 -3.81
C SER A 94 -0.57 4.48 -3.89
N THR A 95 -0.13 3.26 -3.65
CA THR A 95 -0.98 2.09 -3.78
C THR A 95 -1.29 1.45 -2.44
N THR A 96 -2.39 0.70 -2.38
CA THR A 96 -2.94 0.15 -1.13
C THR A 96 -2.04 -0.84 -0.42
N HIS A 97 -1.07 -1.40 -1.08
CA HIS A 97 -0.16 -2.38 -0.46
C HIS A 97 1.19 -1.80 -0.09
N GLN A 98 1.32 -0.49 -0.21
CA GLN A 98 2.56 0.18 0.13
C GLN A 98 2.44 0.88 1.48
N ASN A 99 3.53 0.88 2.23
CA ASN A 99 3.60 1.65 3.46
C ASN A 99 5.03 2.15 3.68
N ILE A 100 5.13 3.21 4.46
CA ILE A 100 6.41 3.78 4.87
C ILE A 100 6.51 3.60 6.38
N VAL A 101 7.61 3.02 6.81
CA VAL A 101 7.85 2.79 8.24
C VAL A 101 9.09 3.55 8.67
N CYS A 102 8.94 4.37 9.68
CA CYS A 102 10.04 5.12 10.25
C CYS A 102 10.37 4.59 11.65
N ILE A 103 11.49 3.93 11.77
CA ILE A 103 12.00 3.41 13.02
C ILE A 103 13.35 4.08 13.27
N PRO A 104 13.63 4.61 14.45
CA PRO A 104 12.97 4.39 15.75
C PRO A 104 11.80 5.30 16.08
N ASN A 105 11.41 6.20 15.19
CA ASN A 105 10.33 7.16 15.49
C ASN A 105 8.96 6.48 15.59
N ARG A 106 8.85 5.23 15.17
CA ARG A 106 7.62 4.43 15.21
C ARG A 106 6.45 5.07 14.49
N VAL A 107 6.74 5.67 13.35
CA VAL A 107 5.73 6.26 12.49
C VAL A 107 5.50 5.33 11.30
N VAL A 108 4.26 4.99 11.07
CA VAL A 108 3.87 4.16 9.92
C VAL A 108 2.87 4.93 9.09
N VAL A 109 3.19 5.09 7.81
CA VAL A 109 2.28 5.71 6.85
C VAL A 109 1.83 4.61 5.91
N SER A 110 0.54 4.35 5.88
CA SER A 110 -0.02 3.32 5.01
C SER A 110 -1.12 3.91 4.15
N ILE A 111 -1.35 3.26 3.01
CA ILE A 111 -2.39 3.69 2.08
C ILE A 111 -3.49 2.65 2.10
N GLU A 112 -4.72 3.12 2.30
CA GLU A 112 -5.89 2.28 2.31
C GLU A 112 -6.82 2.66 1.19
N GLY A 113 -7.60 1.70 0.73
CA GLY A 113 -8.57 1.91 -0.31
C GLY A 113 -9.80 2.66 0.19
N LYS A 114 -10.60 3.07 -0.76
CA LYS A 114 -11.78 3.89 -0.53
C LYS A 114 -12.85 3.21 0.31
N GLY A 115 -12.89 1.90 0.33
CA GLY A 115 -13.91 1.20 1.10
C GLY A 115 -13.55 1.15 2.58
N GLY A 116 -13.91 2.14 3.34
CA GLY A 116 -13.62 2.19 4.77
C GLY A 116 -14.08 0.98 5.56
N GLU A 117 -14.72 0.04 4.91
CA GLU A 117 -15.16 -1.22 5.51
C GLU A 117 -14.00 -2.02 6.10
N TYR A 118 -12.86 -1.95 5.48
CA TYR A 118 -11.68 -2.65 5.98
C TYR A 118 -11.21 -2.11 7.32
N ASP A 119 -11.37 -0.83 7.53
CA ASP A 119 -11.02 -0.21 8.80
C ASP A 119 -11.86 -0.75 9.93
N VAL A 120 -13.13 -0.99 9.66
CA VAL A 120 -14.05 -1.52 10.65
C VAL A 120 -13.70 -2.97 10.99
N ILE A 121 -13.37 -3.75 9.98
CA ILE A 121 -13.04 -5.16 10.16
C ILE A 121 -11.71 -5.35 10.86
N SER A 122 -10.73 -4.51 10.56
CA SER A 122 -9.39 -4.65 11.11
C SER A 122 -9.29 -4.16 12.57
N GLN A 123 -10.32 -3.57 13.06
CA GLN A 123 -10.39 -3.18 14.46
C GLN A 123 -10.86 -4.32 15.33
#